data_e6a8268c725e164c4659eb90656d4eda
#
_entry.id   e6a8268c725e164c4659eb90656d4eda
#
_cell.length_a   1.000
_cell.length_b   1.000
_cell.length_c   1.000
_cell.angle_alpha   90.00
_cell.angle_beta   90.00
_cell.angle_gamma   90.00
#
_symmetry.space_group_name_H-M   'P 1'
#
loop_
_entity.id
_entity.type
_entity.pdbx_description
1 polymer ?
#
loop_
_entity_poly.entity_id
_entity_poly.type
_entity_poly.pdbx_seq_one_letter_code
_entity_poly.pdbx_strand_id
1 'polypeptide(L)'
;MERLLVKNADLSTKTFTLESNVVVIGRQPYCDVVLTNGAVSREHAKLTKTSRGWVIEDLQSRNGVWVNGRRIGDRRLLLANKDLIQLGEASLIFLSDSESAGRLSSSDGRAGSFPLQEGEFNEKSIVSQVFLNGSGSSLLVGSGKVRFDSPEEYNREIALLEERLRVMFDFARILGKAEDVVDLVPRLLTNLLRLFPKADSACVAAPDSNENSSDNASWKLVSFKRRDETNTEPFHASRAIVRYVVSKRSAILSESALNDLRFESSESVMRSHIVSVMASPIFDTVNDRLLGVIQIDSRTSSRRFDQNDLKLLVVIANQVAVYWENQNFRDALVEERGATREMQVANRVQRSFLPSEPPKIDGYDFFDFYRPAKYVGGDYFDYISLPDGKLAIVLGDVAGKGISASLLMAKFSSEVRHGFVFEKEGSAAMARLNRIFAENHWGDRFITLLMLILEPKAGIVRILNAGHPYPILSKPDGCVERIAVGFNSFPLGITAKAEYPEFVYRLQEGETISIMSDGISDATNERDEQFSELRICETLRNSSGEDATKLGRRLIAAIRKFAEPQPQTDDQTLVVFKRLENSECPDGPDSPE
;
A
#
# COMPACT_ATOMS: atom_id res chain seq x y z
N MET A 1 3.18 -10.84 -43.28
CA MET A 1 4.13 -11.32 -42.24
C MET A 1 3.49 -11.12 -40.88
N GLU A 2 3.49 -12.15 -40.05
CA GLU A 2 2.84 -12.10 -38.74
C GLU A 2 3.74 -11.37 -37.73
N ARG A 3 3.14 -10.57 -36.87
CA ARG A 3 3.84 -9.69 -35.93
C ARG A 3 3.17 -9.68 -34.56
N LEU A 4 3.97 -9.49 -33.51
CA LEU A 4 3.49 -9.19 -32.17
C LEU A 4 3.82 -7.74 -31.84
N LEU A 5 2.81 -6.98 -31.50
CA LEU A 5 2.96 -5.62 -31.02
C LEU A 5 2.95 -5.65 -29.49
N VAL A 6 4.06 -5.35 -28.86
CA VAL A 6 4.21 -5.33 -27.41
C VAL A 6 4.06 -3.89 -26.91
N LYS A 7 3.15 -3.67 -25.99
CA LYS A 7 2.97 -2.38 -25.33
C LYS A 7 3.69 -2.41 -23.98
N ASN A 8 4.71 -1.58 -23.83
CA ASN A 8 5.46 -1.42 -22.59
C ASN A 8 4.74 -0.48 -21.60
N ALA A 9 5.14 -0.53 -20.32
CA ALA A 9 4.57 0.32 -19.26
C ALA A 9 4.82 1.83 -19.49
N ASP A 10 5.85 2.20 -20.26
CA ASP A 10 6.20 3.58 -20.64
C ASP A 10 5.44 4.10 -21.88
N LEU A 11 4.38 3.38 -22.31
CA LEU A 11 3.60 3.65 -23.52
C LEU A 11 4.37 3.46 -24.84
N SER A 12 5.63 3.06 -24.81
CA SER A 12 6.36 2.69 -26.03
C SER A 12 5.83 1.37 -26.60
N THR A 13 5.76 1.28 -27.92
CA THR A 13 5.35 0.07 -28.64
C THR A 13 6.54 -0.54 -29.35
N LYS A 14 6.81 -1.82 -29.07
CA LYS A 14 7.86 -2.58 -29.75
C LYS A 14 7.20 -3.66 -30.62
N THR A 15 7.59 -3.72 -31.88
CA THR A 15 7.06 -4.72 -32.82
C THR A 15 8.09 -5.83 -33.01
N PHE A 16 7.63 -7.08 -32.83
CA PHE A 16 8.42 -8.29 -33.08
C PHE A 16 7.83 -9.02 -34.28
N THR A 17 8.64 -9.27 -35.31
CA THR A 17 8.26 -10.08 -36.47
C THR A 17 8.46 -11.55 -36.15
N LEU A 18 7.48 -12.40 -36.43
CA LEU A 18 7.54 -13.84 -36.18
C LEU A 18 8.22 -14.55 -37.36
N GLU A 19 9.55 -14.67 -37.31
CA GLU A 19 10.36 -15.28 -38.37
C GLU A 19 10.50 -16.81 -38.21
N SER A 20 10.41 -17.30 -36.98
CA SER A 20 10.54 -18.70 -36.60
C SER A 20 9.19 -19.39 -36.52
N ASN A 21 9.11 -20.68 -36.80
CA ASN A 21 7.86 -21.46 -36.64
C ASN A 21 7.48 -21.71 -35.18
N VAL A 22 8.42 -21.48 -34.26
CA VAL A 22 8.21 -21.56 -32.81
C VAL A 22 8.85 -20.33 -32.19
N VAL A 23 8.10 -19.63 -31.35
CA VAL A 23 8.51 -18.39 -30.65
C VAL A 23 8.18 -18.53 -29.18
N VAL A 24 9.17 -18.41 -28.31
CA VAL A 24 9.00 -18.44 -26.85
C VAL A 24 8.99 -17.01 -26.31
N ILE A 25 8.00 -16.71 -25.50
CA ILE A 25 7.81 -15.42 -24.86
C ILE A 25 8.05 -15.57 -23.36
N GLY A 26 8.92 -14.73 -22.80
CA GLY A 26 9.22 -14.82 -21.37
C GLY A 26 10.13 -13.69 -20.90
N ARG A 27 10.56 -13.77 -19.64
CA ARG A 27 11.41 -12.75 -19.01
C ARG A 27 12.90 -13.02 -19.22
N GLN A 28 13.30 -14.23 -19.57
CA GLN A 28 14.72 -14.57 -19.73
C GLN A 28 15.29 -14.06 -21.03
N PRO A 29 16.59 -13.67 -21.04
CA PRO A 29 17.26 -13.13 -22.25
C PRO A 29 17.34 -14.10 -23.44
N TYR A 30 17.17 -15.41 -23.19
CA TYR A 30 17.19 -16.43 -24.25
C TYR A 30 15.81 -16.65 -24.91
N CYS A 31 14.74 -15.99 -24.43
CA CYS A 31 13.43 -16.04 -25.09
C CYS A 31 13.46 -15.20 -26.39
N ASP A 32 12.71 -15.62 -27.40
CA ASP A 32 12.62 -14.91 -28.69
C ASP A 32 11.94 -13.54 -28.53
N VAL A 33 10.97 -13.45 -27.61
CA VAL A 33 10.34 -12.19 -27.20
C VAL A 33 10.57 -12.00 -25.70
N VAL A 34 11.48 -11.09 -25.38
CA VAL A 34 11.87 -10.79 -24.00
C VAL A 34 10.99 -9.67 -23.44
N LEU A 35 10.28 -9.96 -22.35
CA LEU A 35 9.43 -9.03 -21.62
C LEU A 35 10.01 -8.81 -20.20
N THR A 36 10.57 -7.63 -19.94
CA THR A 36 11.29 -7.31 -18.70
C THR A 36 10.36 -6.98 -17.50
N ASN A 37 9.17 -7.56 -17.45
CA ASN A 37 8.20 -7.35 -16.36
C ASN A 37 8.28 -8.49 -15.33
N GLY A 38 8.30 -8.16 -14.04
CA GLY A 38 8.36 -9.11 -12.92
C GLY A 38 7.17 -10.08 -12.85
N ALA A 39 6.02 -9.72 -13.39
CA ALA A 39 4.82 -10.55 -13.47
C ALA A 39 4.89 -11.60 -14.61
N VAL A 40 5.88 -11.53 -15.51
CA VAL A 40 6.10 -12.49 -16.59
C VAL A 40 7.04 -13.61 -16.10
N SER A 41 6.67 -14.88 -16.30
CA SER A 41 7.51 -16.04 -15.97
C SER A 41 8.77 -16.11 -16.83
N ARG A 42 9.77 -16.89 -16.43
CA ARG A 42 11.04 -17.07 -17.15
C ARG A 42 10.79 -17.46 -18.61
N GLU A 43 10.00 -18.50 -18.83
CA GLU A 43 9.32 -18.88 -20.05
C GLU A 43 7.83 -18.83 -19.72
N HIS A 44 7.05 -17.99 -20.42
CA HIS A 44 5.66 -17.74 -20.03
C HIS A 44 4.68 -18.39 -21.01
N ALA A 45 4.89 -18.14 -22.29
CA ALA A 45 4.03 -18.64 -23.36
C ALA A 45 4.87 -19.04 -24.58
N LYS A 46 4.30 -19.94 -25.37
CA LYS A 46 4.90 -20.39 -26.62
C LYS A 46 3.92 -20.25 -27.77
N LEU A 47 4.36 -19.63 -28.83
CA LEU A 47 3.67 -19.55 -30.09
C LEU A 47 4.21 -20.59 -31.05
N THR A 48 3.33 -21.35 -31.71
CA THR A 48 3.74 -22.34 -32.71
C THR A 48 2.93 -22.13 -33.98
N LYS A 49 3.62 -22.04 -35.12
CA LYS A 49 2.99 -21.94 -36.45
C LYS A 49 2.50 -23.33 -36.89
N THR A 50 1.21 -23.43 -37.19
CA THR A 50 0.56 -24.65 -37.69
C THR A 50 -0.01 -24.42 -39.09
N SER A 51 -0.44 -25.47 -39.75
CA SER A 51 -1.13 -25.37 -41.07
C SER A 51 -2.43 -24.53 -41.02
N ARG A 52 -2.98 -24.29 -39.82
CA ARG A 52 -4.21 -23.51 -39.61
C ARG A 52 -3.97 -22.10 -39.13
N GLY A 53 -2.71 -21.72 -38.86
CA GLY A 53 -2.32 -20.43 -38.29
C GLY A 53 -1.48 -20.59 -37.03
N TRP A 54 -1.27 -19.49 -36.30
CA TRP A 54 -0.49 -19.48 -35.09
C TRP A 54 -1.32 -19.91 -33.86
N VAL A 55 -0.74 -20.76 -33.06
CA VAL A 55 -1.34 -21.30 -31.82
C VAL A 55 -0.51 -20.85 -30.65
N ILE A 56 -1.17 -20.37 -29.60
CA ILE A 56 -0.53 -20.02 -28.32
C ILE A 56 -0.82 -21.10 -27.27
N GLU A 57 0.21 -21.43 -26.48
CA GLU A 57 0.13 -22.31 -25.30
C GLU A 57 0.79 -21.67 -24.09
N ASP A 58 0.26 -21.94 -22.88
CA ASP A 58 0.82 -21.51 -21.61
C ASP A 58 1.91 -22.52 -21.17
N LEU A 59 3.11 -22.05 -20.86
CA LEU A 59 4.22 -22.87 -20.36
C LEU A 59 4.21 -23.01 -18.83
N GLN A 60 3.02 -23.24 -18.25
CA GLN A 60 2.79 -23.35 -16.80
C GLN A 60 3.24 -22.07 -16.07
N SER A 61 2.89 -20.94 -16.64
CA SER A 61 3.27 -19.64 -16.12
C SER A 61 2.56 -19.34 -14.78
N ARG A 62 3.21 -18.52 -13.93
CA ARG A 62 2.68 -18.17 -12.60
C ARG A 62 1.34 -17.41 -12.69
N ASN A 63 1.20 -16.50 -13.64
CA ASN A 63 0.03 -15.63 -13.77
C ASN A 63 -0.92 -16.05 -14.89
N GLY A 64 -0.57 -17.09 -15.66
CA GLY A 64 -1.36 -17.61 -16.75
C GLY A 64 -1.34 -16.76 -18.02
N VAL A 65 -1.74 -17.36 -19.14
CA VAL A 65 -1.90 -16.73 -20.45
C VAL A 65 -3.37 -16.41 -20.66
N TRP A 66 -3.65 -15.19 -21.07
CA TRP A 66 -5.00 -14.71 -21.35
C TRP A 66 -5.08 -14.23 -22.80
N VAL A 67 -6.15 -14.64 -23.51
CA VAL A 67 -6.42 -14.18 -24.88
C VAL A 67 -7.83 -13.59 -24.91
N ASN A 68 -7.94 -12.33 -25.29
CA ASN A 68 -9.20 -11.57 -25.32
C ASN A 68 -9.96 -11.65 -23.98
N GLY A 69 -9.24 -11.54 -22.86
CA GLY A 69 -9.81 -11.57 -21.51
C GLY A 69 -10.21 -12.96 -21.00
N ARG A 70 -9.89 -14.05 -21.74
CA ARG A 70 -10.15 -15.44 -21.30
C ARG A 70 -8.84 -16.16 -21.04
N ARG A 71 -8.69 -16.77 -19.87
CA ARG A 71 -7.53 -17.61 -19.53
C ARG A 71 -7.57 -18.89 -20.35
N ILE A 72 -6.46 -19.21 -21.04
CA ILE A 72 -6.40 -20.40 -21.89
C ILE A 72 -6.12 -21.69 -21.10
N GLY A 73 -5.51 -21.59 -19.90
CA GLY A 73 -5.09 -22.76 -19.09
C GLY A 73 -4.16 -23.69 -19.88
N ASP A 74 -4.35 -25.00 -19.73
CA ASP A 74 -3.55 -26.03 -20.44
C ASP A 74 -3.98 -26.24 -21.91
N ARG A 75 -4.84 -25.38 -22.46
CA ARG A 75 -5.34 -25.50 -23.82
C ARG A 75 -4.46 -24.71 -24.78
N ARG A 76 -4.32 -25.25 -25.99
CA ARG A 76 -3.74 -24.52 -27.12
C ARG A 76 -4.84 -23.74 -27.83
N LEU A 77 -4.60 -22.45 -28.04
CA LEU A 77 -5.57 -21.57 -28.70
C LEU A 77 -5.03 -21.05 -30.04
N LEU A 78 -5.82 -21.19 -31.10
CA LEU A 78 -5.52 -20.61 -32.40
C LEU A 78 -5.76 -19.10 -32.36
N LEU A 79 -4.75 -18.31 -32.71
CA LEU A 79 -4.80 -16.86 -32.70
C LEU A 79 -5.44 -16.33 -34.01
N ALA A 80 -6.32 -15.37 -33.86
CA ALA A 80 -6.87 -14.57 -34.94
C ALA A 80 -6.16 -13.19 -35.03
N ASN A 81 -6.25 -12.55 -36.20
CA ASN A 81 -5.72 -11.20 -36.38
C ASN A 81 -6.35 -10.24 -35.38
N LYS A 82 -5.51 -9.44 -34.70
CA LYS A 82 -5.83 -8.50 -33.62
C LYS A 82 -6.22 -9.14 -32.28
N ASP A 83 -5.95 -10.42 -32.07
CA ASP A 83 -6.11 -11.01 -30.74
C ASP A 83 -5.19 -10.32 -29.72
N LEU A 84 -5.77 -9.96 -28.57
CA LEU A 84 -5.07 -9.37 -27.43
C LEU A 84 -4.60 -10.49 -26.52
N ILE A 85 -3.29 -10.63 -26.37
CA ILE A 85 -2.63 -11.61 -25.51
C ILE A 85 -2.13 -10.86 -24.25
N GLN A 86 -2.48 -11.37 -23.06
CA GLN A 86 -2.01 -10.82 -21.79
C GLN A 86 -1.19 -11.86 -21.05
N LEU A 87 0.01 -11.47 -20.61
CA LEU A 87 0.99 -12.29 -19.90
C LEU A 87 1.38 -11.56 -18.59
N GLY A 88 0.65 -11.82 -17.51
CA GLY A 88 0.73 -10.99 -16.31
C GLY A 88 0.28 -9.56 -16.62
N GLU A 89 1.15 -8.58 -16.42
CA GLU A 89 0.87 -7.16 -16.73
C GLU A 89 1.24 -6.76 -18.17
N ALA A 90 1.89 -7.62 -18.92
CA ALA A 90 2.30 -7.33 -20.29
C ALA A 90 1.17 -7.62 -21.27
N SER A 91 0.90 -6.69 -22.19
CA SER A 91 -0.12 -6.81 -23.23
C SER A 91 0.51 -6.84 -24.62
N LEU A 92 0.13 -7.84 -25.42
CA LEU A 92 0.62 -8.01 -26.78
C LEU A 92 -0.59 -8.14 -27.74
N ILE A 93 -0.45 -7.61 -28.96
CA ILE A 93 -1.45 -7.77 -30.02
C ILE A 93 -0.84 -8.61 -31.12
N PHE A 94 -1.51 -9.69 -31.47
CA PHE A 94 -1.13 -10.51 -32.62
C PHE A 94 -1.68 -9.92 -33.91
N LEU A 95 -0.79 -9.67 -34.90
CA LEU A 95 -1.16 -9.13 -36.21
C LEU A 95 -0.78 -10.11 -37.30
N SER A 96 -1.75 -10.45 -38.18
CA SER A 96 -1.58 -11.32 -39.33
C SER A 96 -2.09 -10.64 -40.60
N ASP A 97 -1.32 -10.68 -41.66
CA ASP A 97 -1.69 -10.10 -42.97
C ASP A 97 -2.67 -11.01 -43.74
N SER A 98 -3.00 -12.18 -43.24
CA SER A 98 -3.94 -13.11 -43.90
C SER A 98 -5.38 -12.86 -43.43
N GLU A 99 -6.20 -12.27 -44.28
CA GLU A 99 -7.65 -12.44 -44.25
C GLU A 99 -7.96 -13.89 -44.67
N SER A 100 -8.19 -14.79 -43.74
CA SER A 100 -8.82 -16.07 -44.07
C SER A 100 -9.56 -16.69 -42.90
N ALA A 101 -10.84 -16.69 -43.09
CA ALA A 101 -11.73 -17.81 -42.99
C ALA A 101 -11.96 -18.49 -41.65
N GLY A 102 -13.20 -18.34 -41.21
CA GLY A 102 -13.95 -19.51 -40.80
C GLY A 102 -13.93 -19.87 -39.33
N ARG A 103 -14.85 -19.30 -38.60
CA ARG A 103 -15.44 -20.01 -37.47
C ARG A 103 -16.09 -21.29 -38.01
N LEU A 104 -15.43 -22.42 -37.81
CA LEU A 104 -16.09 -23.72 -37.82
C LEU A 104 -16.33 -24.15 -36.38
N SER A 105 -17.62 -24.26 -36.07
CA SER A 105 -18.13 -24.96 -34.91
C SER A 105 -17.64 -26.40 -34.90
N SER A 106 -16.96 -26.85 -33.88
CA SER A 106 -16.81 -28.27 -33.58
C SER A 106 -17.74 -28.66 -32.43
N SER A 107 -18.81 -29.32 -32.79
CA SER A 107 -19.61 -30.21 -31.97
C SER A 107 -18.82 -31.46 -31.61
N ASP A 108 -18.84 -31.81 -30.32
CA ASP A 108 -18.84 -33.15 -29.71
C ASP A 108 -18.64 -32.97 -28.22
N GLY A 109 -19.43 -33.48 -27.30
CA GLY A 109 -20.53 -34.40 -27.31
C GLY A 109 -20.98 -34.66 -25.87
N ARG A 110 -22.31 -34.89 -25.73
CA ARG A 110 -23.01 -35.50 -24.58
C ARG A 110 -23.00 -34.75 -23.24
N ALA A 111 -24.11 -34.35 -22.62
CA ALA A 111 -25.39 -35.05 -22.45
C ALA A 111 -26.45 -34.07 -21.91
N GLY A 112 -27.71 -34.35 -22.11
CA GLY A 112 -28.86 -33.83 -21.34
C GLY A 112 -29.75 -32.89 -22.11
N SER A 113 -30.65 -33.49 -22.92
CA SER A 113 -31.74 -32.85 -23.60
C SER A 113 -32.85 -32.42 -22.65
N PHE A 114 -33.19 -31.12 -22.66
CA PHE A 114 -34.56 -30.66 -22.40
C PHE A 114 -34.99 -29.80 -23.58
N PRO A 115 -36.22 -29.97 -24.08
CA PRO A 115 -36.70 -29.26 -25.26
C PRO A 115 -37.09 -27.84 -24.89
N LEU A 116 -36.37 -26.86 -25.42
CA LEU A 116 -36.85 -25.49 -25.49
C LEU A 116 -37.68 -25.32 -26.76
N GLN A 117 -38.94 -25.02 -26.58
CA GLN A 117 -39.82 -24.57 -27.65
C GLN A 117 -39.23 -23.34 -28.32
N GLU A 118 -39.11 -23.40 -29.63
CA GLU A 118 -38.78 -22.25 -30.48
C GLU A 118 -39.94 -21.25 -30.42
N GLY A 119 -39.76 -20.21 -29.57
CA GLY A 119 -40.55 -18.99 -29.67
C GLY A 119 -39.83 -18.04 -30.61
N GLU A 120 -40.50 -17.59 -31.64
CA GLU A 120 -40.00 -16.60 -32.60
C GLU A 120 -39.43 -15.38 -31.89
N PHE A 121 -38.11 -15.23 -31.98
CA PHE A 121 -37.40 -14.03 -31.47
C PHE A 121 -37.76 -12.84 -32.34
N ASN A 122 -38.54 -11.94 -31.81
CA ASN A 122 -38.82 -10.65 -32.43
C ASN A 122 -37.60 -9.72 -32.23
N GLU A 123 -36.74 -9.64 -33.26
CA GLU A 123 -35.48 -8.87 -33.27
C GLU A 123 -35.61 -7.36 -33.00
N LYS A 124 -36.82 -6.85 -32.85
CA LYS A 124 -37.09 -5.39 -32.69
C LYS A 124 -36.93 -4.84 -31.27
N SER A 125 -36.69 -5.67 -30.25
CA SER A 125 -36.60 -5.21 -28.84
C SER A 125 -35.18 -5.07 -28.31
N ILE A 126 -34.13 -5.43 -29.05
CA ILE A 126 -32.75 -5.36 -28.58
C ILE A 126 -32.14 -4.06 -29.05
N VAL A 127 -32.25 -3.02 -28.24
CA VAL A 127 -31.56 -1.76 -28.47
C VAL A 127 -30.32 -1.68 -27.60
N SER A 128 -29.20 -2.04 -28.21
CA SER A 128 -27.78 -1.83 -27.86
C SER A 128 -27.34 -1.90 -26.41
N GLN A 129 -26.40 -2.82 -26.16
CA GLN A 129 -25.47 -2.81 -25.05
C GLN A 129 -24.17 -2.11 -25.48
N VAL A 130 -23.71 -1.15 -24.69
CA VAL A 130 -22.37 -0.58 -24.83
C VAL A 130 -21.50 -1.25 -23.77
N PHE A 131 -20.57 -2.11 -24.18
CA PHE A 131 -19.61 -2.74 -23.28
C PHE A 131 -18.54 -1.71 -22.91
N LEU A 132 -18.40 -1.45 -21.62
CA LEU A 132 -17.32 -0.66 -21.07
C LEU A 132 -16.14 -1.61 -20.81
N ASN A 133 -15.14 -1.62 -21.69
CA ASN A 133 -13.89 -2.27 -21.37
C ASN A 133 -13.15 -1.39 -20.36
N GLY A 134 -12.88 -1.92 -19.18
CA GLY A 134 -12.01 -1.30 -18.18
C GLY A 134 -10.61 -1.14 -18.73
N SER A 135 -10.30 0.00 -19.22
CA SER A 135 -9.05 0.71 -19.43
C SER A 135 -9.28 1.79 -20.49
N GLY A 136 -9.30 3.02 -20.04
CA GLY A 136 -9.15 4.26 -20.81
C GLY A 136 -9.75 4.29 -22.21
N SER A 137 -10.95 4.88 -22.32
CA SER A 137 -11.44 5.57 -23.51
C SER A 137 -10.92 5.08 -24.87
N SER A 138 -11.49 4.03 -25.41
CA SER A 138 -11.68 3.97 -26.84
C SER A 138 -13.18 4.16 -27.11
N LEU A 139 -13.62 5.38 -27.18
CA LEU A 139 -14.72 5.76 -28.02
C LEU A 139 -14.34 5.27 -29.43
N LEU A 140 -14.77 4.08 -29.81
CA LEU A 140 -14.86 3.72 -31.20
C LEU A 140 -15.93 4.64 -31.81
N VAL A 141 -15.52 5.85 -32.10
CA VAL A 141 -16.10 6.62 -33.18
C VAL A 141 -15.84 5.74 -34.39
N GLY A 142 -16.87 5.05 -34.82
CA GLY A 142 -16.81 4.36 -36.09
C GLY A 142 -16.31 5.38 -37.09
N SER A 143 -15.16 5.13 -37.69
CA SER A 143 -14.61 5.90 -38.82
C SER A 143 -15.39 5.53 -40.07
N GLY A 144 -16.71 5.59 -40.01
CA GLY A 144 -17.57 5.73 -41.15
C GLY A 144 -17.42 7.18 -41.61
N LYS A 145 -16.93 7.39 -42.85
CA LYS A 145 -17.08 8.68 -43.50
C LYS A 145 -18.54 9.04 -43.47
N VAL A 146 -18.96 9.91 -42.55
CA VAL A 146 -20.31 10.45 -42.49
C VAL A 146 -20.44 11.29 -43.75
N ARG A 147 -21.20 10.79 -44.72
CA ARG A 147 -21.66 11.57 -45.87
C ARG A 147 -22.92 12.29 -45.40
N PHE A 148 -22.85 13.58 -45.35
CA PHE A 148 -24.03 14.40 -45.11
C PHE A 148 -24.72 14.63 -46.46
N ASP A 149 -26.02 14.29 -46.55
CA ASP A 149 -26.76 14.43 -47.79
C ASP A 149 -27.22 15.86 -48.04
N SER A 150 -27.11 16.75 -47.03
CA SER A 150 -27.43 18.16 -47.18
C SER A 150 -26.59 19.07 -46.23
N PRO A 151 -26.36 20.34 -46.60
CA PRO A 151 -25.72 21.34 -45.70
C PRO A 151 -26.52 21.59 -44.42
N GLU A 152 -27.83 21.38 -44.44
CA GLU A 152 -28.72 21.56 -43.28
C GLU A 152 -28.52 20.42 -42.25
N GLU A 153 -28.30 19.21 -42.71
CA GLU A 153 -28.00 18.07 -41.88
C GLU A 153 -26.65 18.17 -41.23
N TYR A 154 -25.63 18.62 -41.98
CA TYR A 154 -24.28 18.95 -41.46
C TYR A 154 -24.35 20.01 -40.35
N ASN A 155 -25.06 21.13 -40.59
CA ASN A 155 -25.19 22.20 -39.60
C ASN A 155 -25.95 21.75 -38.34
N ARG A 156 -26.97 20.89 -38.49
CA ARG A 156 -27.71 20.32 -37.35
C ARG A 156 -26.83 19.41 -36.50
N GLU A 157 -25.96 18.62 -37.12
CA GLU A 157 -25.05 17.73 -36.40
C GLU A 157 -23.91 18.48 -35.72
N ILE A 158 -23.38 19.52 -36.33
CA ILE A 158 -22.42 20.45 -35.68
C ILE A 158 -23.05 21.14 -34.46
N ALA A 159 -24.25 21.70 -34.59
CA ALA A 159 -24.94 22.33 -33.47
C ALA A 159 -25.17 21.34 -32.30
N LEU A 160 -25.48 20.08 -32.62
CA LEU A 160 -25.65 19.01 -31.62
C LEU A 160 -24.31 18.66 -30.94
N LEU A 161 -23.23 18.65 -31.69
CA LEU A 161 -21.87 18.42 -31.16
C LEU A 161 -21.39 19.57 -30.29
N GLU A 162 -21.64 20.81 -30.71
CA GLU A 162 -21.32 22.01 -29.92
C GLU A 162 -22.10 22.05 -28.60
N GLU A 163 -23.38 21.71 -28.63
CA GLU A 163 -24.21 21.61 -27.43
C GLU A 163 -23.68 20.52 -26.47
N ARG A 164 -23.30 19.35 -26.99
CA ARG A 164 -22.69 18.26 -26.21
C ARG A 164 -21.36 18.67 -25.58
N LEU A 165 -20.49 19.32 -26.33
CA LEU A 165 -19.22 19.85 -25.81
C LEU A 165 -19.46 20.88 -24.70
N ARG A 166 -20.37 21.82 -24.91
CA ARG A 166 -20.73 22.85 -23.91
C ARG A 166 -21.20 22.20 -22.61
N VAL A 167 -22.02 21.18 -22.72
CA VAL A 167 -22.52 20.39 -21.60
C VAL A 167 -21.40 19.66 -20.87
N MET A 168 -20.47 19.05 -21.59
CA MET A 168 -19.30 18.38 -20.99
C MET A 168 -18.41 19.38 -20.23
N PHE A 169 -18.21 20.61 -20.79
CA PHE A 169 -17.47 21.66 -20.09
C PHE A 169 -18.20 22.15 -18.83
N ASP A 170 -19.50 22.37 -18.90
CA ASP A 170 -20.31 22.76 -17.75
C ASP A 170 -20.31 21.67 -16.68
N PHE A 171 -20.35 20.41 -17.09
CA PHE A 171 -20.27 19.26 -16.20
C PHE A 171 -18.89 19.17 -15.51
N ALA A 172 -17.80 19.31 -16.26
CA ALA A 172 -16.43 19.34 -15.71
C ALA A 172 -16.26 20.49 -14.69
N ARG A 173 -16.86 21.66 -14.97
CA ARG A 173 -16.86 22.81 -14.05
C ARG A 173 -17.62 22.54 -12.77
N ILE A 174 -18.70 21.78 -12.82
CA ILE A 174 -19.51 21.41 -11.66
C ILE A 174 -18.76 20.39 -10.79
N LEU A 175 -18.14 19.38 -11.43
CA LEU A 175 -17.28 18.42 -10.77
C LEU A 175 -16.14 19.13 -10.02
N GLY A 176 -15.51 20.13 -10.64
CA GLY A 176 -14.41 20.88 -10.03
C GLY A 176 -14.79 21.76 -8.83
N LYS A 177 -16.09 21.99 -8.58
CA LYS A 177 -16.61 22.80 -7.46
C LYS A 177 -17.22 21.98 -6.32
N ALA A 178 -17.40 20.68 -6.49
CA ALA A 178 -17.89 19.82 -5.43
C ALA A 178 -16.78 19.55 -4.41
N GLU A 179 -17.08 19.63 -3.13
CA GLU A 179 -16.12 19.42 -2.04
C GLU A 179 -16.02 17.95 -1.67
N ASP A 180 -17.12 17.21 -1.78
CA ASP A 180 -17.20 15.77 -1.51
C ASP A 180 -18.20 15.06 -2.43
N VAL A 181 -18.29 13.73 -2.30
CA VAL A 181 -19.21 12.88 -3.07
C VAL A 181 -20.67 13.13 -2.66
N VAL A 182 -20.92 13.51 -1.42
CA VAL A 182 -22.27 13.78 -0.88
C VAL A 182 -22.85 15.05 -1.52
N ASP A 183 -22.02 16.08 -1.69
CA ASP A 183 -22.38 17.33 -2.39
C ASP A 183 -22.43 17.14 -3.92
N LEU A 184 -21.57 16.28 -4.46
CA LEU A 184 -21.51 15.98 -5.89
C LEU A 184 -22.81 15.38 -6.43
N VAL A 185 -23.33 14.31 -5.77
CA VAL A 185 -24.43 13.52 -6.33
C VAL A 185 -25.71 14.33 -6.55
N PRO A 186 -26.20 15.18 -5.62
CA PRO A 186 -27.36 16.04 -5.88
C PRO A 186 -27.16 17.02 -7.03
N ARG A 187 -25.96 17.60 -7.16
CA ARG A 187 -25.62 18.51 -8.28
C ARG A 187 -25.56 17.77 -9.60
N LEU A 188 -24.99 16.55 -9.62
CA LEU A 188 -24.98 15.64 -10.76
C LEU A 188 -26.42 15.39 -11.24
N LEU A 189 -27.31 14.95 -10.35
CA LEU A 189 -28.69 14.61 -10.69
C LEU A 189 -29.45 15.81 -11.25
N THR A 190 -29.24 17.01 -10.69
CA THR A 190 -29.83 18.25 -11.20
C THR A 190 -29.42 18.52 -12.65
N ASN A 191 -28.13 18.31 -12.95
CA ASN A 191 -27.60 18.53 -14.29
C ASN A 191 -28.00 17.43 -15.27
N LEU A 192 -28.06 16.17 -14.82
CA LEU A 192 -28.58 15.07 -15.65
C LEU A 192 -30.01 15.37 -16.12
N LEU A 193 -30.88 15.85 -15.24
CA LEU A 193 -32.25 16.22 -15.66
C LEU A 193 -32.28 17.41 -16.62
N ARG A 194 -31.33 18.32 -16.58
CA ARG A 194 -31.20 19.40 -17.59
C ARG A 194 -30.73 18.89 -18.93
N LEU A 195 -29.74 17.96 -18.93
CA LEU A 195 -29.12 17.37 -20.09
C LEU A 195 -30.04 16.44 -20.86
N PHE A 196 -30.89 15.74 -20.12
CA PHE A 196 -31.86 14.80 -20.67
C PHE A 196 -33.28 15.34 -20.48
N PRO A 197 -33.76 16.23 -21.39
CA PRO A 197 -35.10 16.80 -21.27
C PRO A 197 -36.22 15.76 -21.27
N LYS A 198 -35.92 14.56 -21.80
CA LYS A 198 -36.83 13.42 -21.83
C LYS A 198 -36.98 12.75 -20.45
N ALA A 199 -36.06 12.98 -19.53
CA ALA A 199 -36.02 12.34 -18.23
C ALA A 199 -37.04 12.92 -17.25
N ASP A 200 -37.76 12.08 -16.55
CA ASP A 200 -38.67 12.44 -15.46
C ASP A 200 -38.00 12.27 -14.10
N SER A 201 -37.07 11.31 -13.96
CA SER A 201 -36.25 11.17 -12.76
C SER A 201 -34.86 10.61 -13.05
N ALA A 202 -33.95 10.85 -12.09
CA ALA A 202 -32.60 10.31 -12.10
C ALA A 202 -32.19 9.91 -10.68
N CYS A 203 -31.38 8.85 -10.55
CA CYS A 203 -30.83 8.44 -9.27
C CYS A 203 -29.44 7.85 -9.42
N VAL A 204 -28.72 7.81 -8.27
CA VAL A 204 -27.45 7.11 -8.12
C VAL A 204 -27.61 6.08 -7.02
N ALA A 205 -27.22 4.84 -7.30
CA ALA A 205 -27.13 3.75 -6.34
C ALA A 205 -25.67 3.33 -6.17
N ALA A 206 -25.28 2.95 -4.95
CA ALA A 206 -23.94 2.45 -4.64
C ALA A 206 -24.01 1.20 -3.75
N PRO A 207 -22.95 0.37 -3.68
CA PRO A 207 -22.87 -0.74 -2.75
C PRO A 207 -22.94 -0.25 -1.29
N ASP A 208 -23.59 -1.01 -0.41
CA ASP A 208 -23.80 -0.64 1.00
C ASP A 208 -22.58 -0.91 1.88
N SER A 209 -21.67 -1.75 1.46
CA SER A 209 -20.44 -2.06 2.16
C SER A 209 -19.23 -2.02 1.23
N ASN A 210 -18.05 -1.76 1.83
CA ASN A 210 -16.76 -1.82 1.13
C ASN A 210 -16.34 -3.25 0.74
N GLU A 211 -17.20 -4.25 0.90
CA GLU A 211 -16.93 -5.62 0.51
C GLU A 211 -16.99 -5.77 -1.01
N ASN A 212 -15.88 -6.24 -1.56
CA ASN A 212 -15.68 -6.49 -2.98
C ASN A 212 -16.81 -7.36 -3.55
N SER A 213 -17.50 -6.82 -4.56
CA SER A 213 -18.24 -7.48 -5.65
C SER A 213 -18.57 -8.97 -5.46
N SER A 214 -19.51 -9.29 -4.58
CA SER A 214 -20.30 -10.51 -4.71
C SER A 214 -21.65 -10.14 -5.33
N ASP A 215 -22.23 -11.00 -6.17
CA ASP A 215 -23.56 -10.84 -6.78
C ASP A 215 -24.69 -10.59 -5.76
N ASN A 216 -24.41 -10.70 -4.47
CA ASN A 216 -25.30 -10.50 -3.33
C ASN A 216 -25.06 -9.19 -2.55
N ALA A 217 -24.22 -8.27 -3.03
CA ALA A 217 -24.03 -7.00 -2.34
C ALA A 217 -25.37 -6.24 -2.22
N SER A 218 -25.66 -5.74 -1.02
CA SER A 218 -26.81 -4.87 -0.81
C SER A 218 -26.53 -3.50 -1.45
N TRP A 219 -27.49 -2.98 -2.20
CA TRP A 219 -27.39 -1.70 -2.90
C TRP A 219 -28.25 -0.69 -2.20
N LYS A 220 -27.67 0.46 -1.88
CA LYS A 220 -28.38 1.60 -1.31
C LYS A 220 -28.54 2.72 -2.33
N LEU A 221 -29.66 3.42 -2.24
CA LEU A 221 -29.90 4.65 -2.98
C LEU A 221 -29.08 5.76 -2.31
N VAL A 222 -28.09 6.30 -3.04
CA VAL A 222 -27.26 7.42 -2.55
C VAL A 222 -28.07 8.70 -2.58
N SER A 223 -28.69 9.00 -3.72
CA SER A 223 -29.56 10.16 -3.91
C SER A 223 -30.42 9.97 -5.15
N PHE A 224 -31.51 10.76 -5.21
CA PHE A 224 -32.39 10.83 -6.38
C PHE A 224 -32.88 12.25 -6.60
N LYS A 225 -33.32 12.53 -7.81
CA LYS A 225 -34.01 13.77 -8.16
C LYS A 225 -35.11 13.51 -9.17
N ARG A 226 -36.23 14.19 -9.02
CA ARG A 226 -37.34 14.23 -9.95
C ARG A 226 -37.41 15.56 -10.65
N ARG A 227 -37.94 15.57 -11.87
CA ARG A 227 -38.23 16.82 -12.59
C ARG A 227 -39.44 17.54 -11.96
N ASP A 228 -40.46 16.79 -11.59
CA ASP A 228 -41.60 17.27 -10.82
C ASP A 228 -41.29 17.19 -9.32
N GLU A 229 -40.87 18.28 -8.74
CA GLU A 229 -40.54 18.42 -7.32
C GLU A 229 -41.80 18.40 -6.42
N THR A 230 -43.01 18.51 -7.00
CA THR A 230 -44.26 18.44 -6.22
C THR A 230 -44.70 17.04 -5.87
N ASN A 231 -44.13 16.04 -6.55
CA ASN A 231 -44.41 14.62 -6.31
C ASN A 231 -43.71 14.15 -5.02
N THR A 232 -44.48 13.91 -3.97
CA THR A 232 -44.03 13.49 -2.64
C THR A 232 -44.04 11.96 -2.43
N GLU A 233 -44.44 11.16 -3.43
CA GLU A 233 -44.42 9.71 -3.31
C GLU A 233 -43.01 9.16 -3.01
N PRO A 234 -42.89 8.07 -2.26
CA PRO A 234 -41.58 7.42 -2.05
C PRO A 234 -40.88 7.11 -3.38
N PHE A 235 -39.58 7.45 -3.48
CA PHE A 235 -38.81 7.12 -4.67
C PHE A 235 -38.24 5.70 -4.53
N HIS A 236 -38.46 4.91 -5.54
CA HIS A 236 -37.90 3.54 -5.63
C HIS A 236 -37.05 3.42 -6.89
N ALA A 237 -35.74 3.28 -6.72
CA ALA A 237 -34.88 2.86 -7.81
C ALA A 237 -35.22 1.42 -8.21
N SER A 238 -35.18 1.12 -9.50
CA SER A 238 -35.43 -0.26 -9.94
C SER A 238 -34.25 -1.18 -9.61
N ARG A 239 -34.41 -2.00 -8.58
CA ARG A 239 -33.39 -3.00 -8.18
C ARG A 239 -33.04 -3.96 -9.30
N ALA A 240 -34.00 -4.30 -10.17
CA ALA A 240 -33.77 -5.20 -11.30
C ALA A 240 -32.81 -4.57 -12.31
N ILE A 241 -33.01 -3.28 -12.62
CA ILE A 241 -32.15 -2.53 -13.55
C ILE A 241 -30.74 -2.42 -12.99
N VAL A 242 -30.60 -2.00 -11.73
CA VAL A 242 -29.29 -1.92 -11.06
C VAL A 242 -28.58 -3.26 -11.06
N ARG A 243 -29.25 -4.34 -10.64
CA ARG A 243 -28.69 -5.70 -10.63
C ARG A 243 -28.27 -6.16 -12.02
N TYR A 244 -29.05 -5.86 -13.04
CA TYR A 244 -28.73 -6.21 -14.43
C TYR A 244 -27.47 -5.48 -14.91
N VAL A 245 -27.37 -4.15 -14.68
CA VAL A 245 -26.18 -3.35 -15.02
C VAL A 245 -24.93 -3.87 -14.31
N VAL A 246 -25.06 -4.21 -13.04
CA VAL A 246 -23.99 -4.77 -12.21
C VAL A 246 -23.53 -6.12 -12.76
N SER A 247 -24.45 -7.06 -12.99
CA SER A 247 -24.13 -8.42 -13.46
C SER A 247 -23.53 -8.45 -14.86
N LYS A 248 -23.96 -7.53 -15.73
CA LYS A 248 -23.46 -7.44 -17.11
C LYS A 248 -22.28 -6.49 -17.27
N ARG A 249 -21.97 -5.71 -16.22
CA ARG A 249 -20.90 -4.67 -16.22
C ARG A 249 -21.00 -3.75 -17.46
N SER A 250 -22.20 -3.41 -17.88
CA SER A 250 -22.45 -2.67 -19.11
C SER A 250 -23.59 -1.68 -18.94
N ALA A 251 -23.51 -0.55 -19.66
CA ALA A 251 -24.60 0.39 -19.75
C ALA A 251 -25.76 -0.19 -20.57
N ILE A 252 -26.98 0.16 -20.20
CA ILE A 252 -28.19 -0.35 -20.83
C ILE A 252 -29.14 0.79 -21.25
N LEU A 253 -29.87 0.52 -22.33
CA LEU A 253 -31.01 1.31 -22.76
C LEU A 253 -32.20 0.35 -22.93
N SER A 254 -33.36 0.75 -22.44
CA SER A 254 -34.64 0.16 -22.77
C SER A 254 -35.61 1.23 -23.22
N GLU A 255 -36.05 1.15 -24.45
CA GLU A 255 -37.03 2.08 -25.04
C GLU A 255 -38.46 1.80 -24.53
N SER A 256 -38.72 0.57 -24.07
CA SER A 256 -40.00 0.14 -23.50
C SER A 256 -39.74 -0.81 -22.33
N ALA A 257 -39.46 -0.26 -21.16
CA ALA A 257 -39.09 -1.03 -19.98
C ALA A 257 -40.19 -1.99 -19.52
N LEU A 258 -41.46 -1.66 -19.78
CA LEU A 258 -42.62 -2.52 -19.44
C LEU A 258 -42.72 -3.75 -20.28
N ASN A 259 -42.21 -3.71 -21.53
CA ASN A 259 -42.27 -4.83 -22.50
C ASN A 259 -40.88 -5.47 -22.71
N ASP A 260 -39.92 -5.11 -21.90
CA ASP A 260 -38.55 -5.61 -22.00
C ASP A 260 -38.41 -6.91 -21.25
N LEU A 261 -38.12 -7.99 -21.94
CA LEU A 261 -37.99 -9.35 -21.38
C LEU A 261 -36.94 -9.44 -20.24
N ARG A 262 -35.97 -8.52 -20.25
CA ARG A 262 -34.96 -8.43 -19.18
C ARG A 262 -35.55 -8.01 -17.81
N PHE A 263 -36.75 -7.38 -17.83
CA PHE A 263 -37.42 -6.81 -16.68
C PHE A 263 -38.87 -7.27 -16.51
N GLU A 264 -39.35 -8.18 -17.32
CA GLU A 264 -40.76 -8.63 -17.42
C GLU A 264 -41.33 -9.13 -16.09
N SER A 265 -40.51 -9.74 -15.25
CA SER A 265 -40.91 -10.19 -13.89
C SER A 265 -40.62 -9.17 -12.78
N SER A 266 -40.18 -7.95 -13.12
CA SER A 266 -39.76 -6.98 -12.11
C SER A 266 -40.92 -6.13 -11.63
N GLU A 267 -41.42 -6.47 -10.43
CA GLU A 267 -42.41 -5.67 -9.70
C GLU A 267 -41.99 -4.20 -9.52
N SER A 268 -40.69 -3.92 -9.39
CA SER A 268 -40.15 -2.59 -9.24
C SER A 268 -40.29 -1.73 -10.52
N VAL A 269 -40.18 -2.32 -11.71
CA VAL A 269 -40.36 -1.60 -12.99
C VAL A 269 -41.84 -1.30 -13.22
N MET A 270 -42.70 -2.27 -12.94
CA MET A 270 -44.16 -2.09 -13.07
C MET A 270 -44.71 -1.06 -12.10
N ARG A 271 -44.35 -1.11 -10.83
CA ARG A 271 -44.80 -0.14 -9.82
C ARG A 271 -44.34 1.29 -10.08
N SER A 272 -43.17 1.46 -10.70
CA SER A 272 -42.61 2.78 -10.99
C SER A 272 -43.13 3.41 -12.28
N HIS A 273 -43.94 2.72 -13.06
CA HIS A 273 -44.48 3.16 -14.35
C HIS A 273 -43.39 3.65 -15.34
N ILE A 274 -42.22 2.99 -15.29
CA ILE A 274 -41.09 3.35 -16.14
C ILE A 274 -41.38 2.93 -17.57
N VAL A 275 -41.47 3.90 -18.49
CA VAL A 275 -41.67 3.63 -19.92
C VAL A 275 -40.35 3.42 -20.63
N SER A 276 -39.39 4.31 -20.44
CA SER A 276 -38.03 4.18 -21.00
C SER A 276 -36.98 4.45 -19.93
N VAL A 277 -35.90 3.69 -19.98
CA VAL A 277 -34.81 3.81 -18.98
C VAL A 277 -33.47 3.62 -19.63
N MET A 278 -32.49 4.36 -19.13
CA MET A 278 -31.08 4.11 -19.38
C MET A 278 -30.33 4.08 -18.06
N ALA A 279 -29.33 3.22 -17.97
CA ALA A 279 -28.50 3.12 -16.79
C ALA A 279 -27.06 2.80 -17.20
N SER A 280 -26.12 3.39 -16.47
CA SER A 280 -24.68 3.22 -16.69
C SER A 280 -23.99 2.90 -15.37
N PRO A 281 -23.10 1.90 -15.33
CA PRO A 281 -22.23 1.69 -14.19
C PRO A 281 -21.16 2.79 -14.12
N ILE A 282 -20.69 3.06 -12.92
CA ILE A 282 -19.55 3.93 -12.62
C ILE A 282 -18.43 3.02 -12.15
N PHE A 283 -17.40 2.81 -12.97
CA PHE A 283 -16.25 1.98 -12.63
C PHE A 283 -15.04 2.83 -12.27
N ASP A 284 -14.33 2.39 -11.23
CA ASP A 284 -12.96 2.83 -10.95
C ASP A 284 -12.08 2.52 -12.17
N THR A 285 -11.35 3.53 -12.66
CA THR A 285 -10.54 3.44 -13.89
C THR A 285 -9.25 2.64 -13.69
N VAL A 286 -8.79 2.49 -12.43
CA VAL A 286 -7.53 1.83 -12.07
C VAL A 286 -7.75 0.36 -11.71
N ASN A 287 -8.75 0.09 -10.84
CA ASN A 287 -8.96 -1.23 -10.25
C ASN A 287 -10.16 -1.98 -10.84
N ASP A 288 -10.84 -1.40 -11.83
CA ASP A 288 -12.08 -1.95 -12.43
C ASP A 288 -13.17 -2.27 -11.38
N ARG A 289 -13.13 -1.55 -10.24
CA ARG A 289 -14.09 -1.68 -9.15
C ARG A 289 -15.35 -0.90 -9.47
N LEU A 290 -16.51 -1.48 -9.20
CA LEU A 290 -17.78 -0.80 -9.38
C LEU A 290 -18.05 0.16 -8.20
N LEU A 291 -18.11 1.45 -8.49
CA LEU A 291 -18.34 2.52 -7.52
C LEU A 291 -19.84 2.81 -7.34
N GLY A 292 -20.63 2.68 -8.43
CA GLY A 292 -22.05 2.95 -8.40
C GLY A 292 -22.74 2.70 -9.74
N VAL A 293 -24.02 3.02 -9.78
CA VAL A 293 -24.85 2.97 -11.00
C VAL A 293 -25.68 4.25 -11.09
N ILE A 294 -25.61 4.93 -12.22
CA ILE A 294 -26.51 6.04 -12.56
C ILE A 294 -27.69 5.46 -13.34
N GLN A 295 -28.91 5.74 -12.90
CA GLN A 295 -30.14 5.38 -13.61
C GLN A 295 -30.91 6.65 -13.91
N ILE A 296 -31.45 6.75 -15.14
CA ILE A 296 -32.32 7.84 -15.59
C ILE A 296 -33.54 7.19 -16.25
N ASP A 297 -34.73 7.62 -15.86
CA ASP A 297 -35.99 7.08 -16.38
C ASP A 297 -36.94 8.15 -16.90
N SER A 298 -37.80 7.71 -17.84
CA SER A 298 -38.92 8.46 -18.37
C SER A 298 -40.20 7.67 -18.18
N ARG A 299 -41.26 8.38 -17.75
CA ARG A 299 -42.59 7.82 -17.48
C ARG A 299 -43.61 8.17 -18.55
N THR A 300 -43.19 8.92 -19.57
CA THR A 300 -44.04 9.41 -20.65
C THR A 300 -43.72 8.69 -21.94
N SER A 301 -44.73 8.09 -22.59
CA SER A 301 -44.55 7.29 -23.80
C SER A 301 -44.02 8.06 -25.02
N SER A 302 -44.20 9.40 -25.05
CA SER A 302 -43.66 10.25 -26.10
C SER A 302 -42.21 10.68 -25.88
N ARG A 303 -41.60 10.35 -24.71
CA ARG A 303 -40.25 10.78 -24.32
C ARG A 303 -39.36 9.56 -24.11
N ARG A 304 -38.98 8.87 -25.20
CA ARG A 304 -38.08 7.72 -25.14
C ARG A 304 -36.64 8.15 -25.35
N PHE A 305 -35.73 7.51 -24.60
CA PHE A 305 -34.29 7.66 -24.80
C PHE A 305 -33.85 6.92 -26.06
N ASP A 306 -32.76 7.37 -26.65
CA ASP A 306 -32.12 6.78 -27.79
C ASP A 306 -30.65 6.40 -27.49
N GLN A 307 -29.97 5.79 -28.48
CA GLN A 307 -28.59 5.34 -28.33
C GLN A 307 -27.59 6.50 -28.07
N ASN A 308 -27.89 7.69 -28.60
CA ASN A 308 -27.04 8.84 -28.39
C ASN A 308 -27.16 9.35 -26.96
N ASP A 309 -28.38 9.30 -26.37
CA ASP A 309 -28.60 9.58 -24.97
C ASP A 309 -27.79 8.64 -24.07
N LEU A 310 -27.79 7.32 -24.40
CA LEU A 310 -26.99 6.33 -23.66
C LEU A 310 -25.49 6.59 -23.76
N LYS A 311 -24.96 6.88 -24.97
CA LYS A 311 -23.53 7.21 -25.13
C LYS A 311 -23.13 8.43 -24.30
N LEU A 312 -23.96 9.45 -24.25
CA LEU A 312 -23.72 10.63 -23.41
C LEU A 312 -23.71 10.28 -21.92
N LEU A 313 -24.68 9.45 -21.47
CA LEU A 313 -24.70 8.98 -20.08
C LEU A 313 -23.45 8.21 -19.69
N VAL A 314 -22.94 7.34 -20.60
CA VAL A 314 -21.69 6.61 -20.38
C VAL A 314 -20.49 7.55 -20.21
N VAL A 315 -20.38 8.58 -21.06
CA VAL A 315 -19.31 9.58 -20.93
C VAL A 315 -19.39 10.30 -19.60
N ILE A 316 -20.61 10.68 -19.18
CA ILE A 316 -20.82 11.32 -17.89
C ILE A 316 -20.44 10.38 -16.73
N ALA A 317 -20.86 9.11 -16.78
CA ALA A 317 -20.52 8.12 -15.78
C ALA A 317 -19.00 7.96 -15.61
N ASN A 318 -18.24 7.93 -16.72
CA ASN A 318 -16.78 7.89 -16.69
C ASN A 318 -16.17 9.15 -16.06
N GLN A 319 -16.70 10.34 -16.33
CA GLN A 319 -16.23 11.57 -15.70
C GLN A 319 -16.53 11.58 -14.19
N VAL A 320 -17.68 11.08 -13.78
CA VAL A 320 -18.04 10.91 -12.37
C VAL A 320 -17.09 9.92 -11.70
N ALA A 321 -16.72 8.84 -12.36
CA ALA A 321 -15.76 7.87 -11.86
C ALA A 321 -14.41 8.52 -11.53
N VAL A 322 -13.82 9.24 -12.48
CA VAL A 322 -12.54 9.95 -12.30
C VAL A 322 -12.61 10.93 -11.14
N TYR A 323 -13.70 11.66 -11.00
CA TYR A 323 -13.88 12.59 -9.88
C TYR A 323 -13.98 11.84 -8.54
N TRP A 324 -14.78 10.77 -8.48
CA TRP A 324 -14.98 9.97 -7.27
C TRP A 324 -13.68 9.34 -6.78
N GLU A 325 -12.88 8.79 -7.71
CA GLU A 325 -11.54 8.29 -7.40
C GLU A 325 -10.62 9.37 -6.82
N ASN A 326 -10.60 10.55 -7.48
CA ASN A 326 -9.78 11.66 -7.01
C ASN A 326 -10.17 12.12 -5.60
N GLN A 327 -11.46 12.12 -5.24
CA GLN A 327 -11.89 12.44 -3.89
C GLN A 327 -11.48 11.37 -2.89
N ASN A 328 -11.73 10.10 -3.17
CA ASN A 328 -11.30 9.00 -2.30
C ASN A 328 -9.78 9.03 -2.07
N PHE A 329 -9.01 9.35 -3.12
CA PHE A 329 -7.56 9.48 -3.01
C PHE A 329 -7.15 10.69 -2.14
N ARG A 330 -7.85 11.83 -2.27
CA ARG A 330 -7.61 13.01 -1.42
C ARG A 330 -7.91 12.72 0.04
N ASP A 331 -9.05 12.08 0.32
CA ASP A 331 -9.45 11.74 1.68
C ASP A 331 -8.45 10.79 2.33
N ALA A 332 -8.01 9.75 1.61
CA ALA A 332 -6.95 8.85 2.06
C ALA A 332 -5.62 9.58 2.34
N LEU A 333 -5.22 10.53 1.47
CA LEU A 333 -4.03 11.35 1.69
C LEU A 333 -4.14 12.27 2.91
N VAL A 334 -5.33 12.83 3.16
CA VAL A 334 -5.57 13.69 4.34
C VAL A 334 -5.48 12.87 5.61
N GLU A 335 -6.08 11.68 5.62
CA GLU A 335 -6.02 10.75 6.75
C GLU A 335 -4.58 10.28 7.01
N GLU A 336 -3.84 9.87 5.97
CA GLU A 336 -2.42 9.48 6.08
C GLU A 336 -1.56 10.62 6.62
N ARG A 337 -1.75 11.85 6.12
CA ARG A 337 -1.03 13.03 6.60
C ARG A 337 -1.38 13.36 8.05
N GLY A 338 -2.65 13.18 8.44
CA GLY A 338 -3.12 13.34 9.81
C GLY A 338 -2.41 12.37 10.75
N ALA A 339 -2.44 11.07 10.42
CA ALA A 339 -1.77 10.02 11.19
C ALA A 339 -0.24 10.25 11.27
N THR A 340 0.39 10.64 10.16
CA THR A 340 1.82 10.98 10.14
C THR A 340 2.15 12.13 11.08
N ARG A 341 1.32 13.19 11.09
CA ARG A 341 1.51 14.34 11.98
C ARG A 341 1.36 13.99 13.44
N GLU A 342 0.39 13.15 13.79
CA GLU A 342 0.21 12.63 15.15
C GLU A 342 1.44 11.82 15.59
N MET A 343 1.98 10.97 14.71
CA MET A 343 3.19 10.21 14.99
C MET A 343 4.43 11.10 15.18
N GLN A 344 4.55 12.21 14.45
CA GLN A 344 5.62 13.19 14.67
C GLN A 344 5.49 13.89 16.03
N VAL A 345 4.27 14.16 16.50
CA VAL A 345 4.04 14.69 17.84
C VAL A 345 4.42 13.65 18.88
N ALA A 346 4.00 12.40 18.73
CA ALA A 346 4.37 11.30 19.62
C ALA A 346 5.90 11.13 19.72
N ASN A 347 6.63 11.22 18.59
CA ASN A 347 8.09 11.17 18.58
C ASN A 347 8.73 12.30 19.43
N ARG A 348 8.22 13.53 19.29
CA ARG A 348 8.74 14.66 20.10
C ARG A 348 8.50 14.45 21.58
N VAL A 349 7.33 13.95 21.96
CA VAL A 349 7.01 13.62 23.36
C VAL A 349 7.93 12.50 23.86
N GLN A 350 8.11 11.43 23.09
CA GLN A 350 8.98 10.33 23.47
C GLN A 350 10.43 10.77 23.63
N ARG A 351 10.94 11.61 22.72
CA ARG A 351 12.30 12.17 22.84
C ARG A 351 12.52 12.97 24.12
N SER A 352 11.47 13.53 24.73
CA SER A 352 11.61 14.23 26.01
C SER A 352 11.85 13.30 27.20
N PHE A 353 11.65 12.00 27.05
CA PHE A 353 12.00 10.99 28.06
C PHE A 353 13.46 10.55 27.98
N LEU A 354 14.14 10.84 26.87
CA LEU A 354 15.53 10.51 26.65
C LEU A 354 16.43 11.72 27.03
N PRO A 355 17.71 11.50 27.38
CA PRO A 355 18.67 12.57 27.60
C PRO A 355 18.78 13.49 26.38
N SER A 356 18.85 14.79 26.61
CA SER A 356 19.10 15.78 25.56
C SER A 356 20.58 15.92 25.19
N GLU A 357 21.47 15.69 26.16
CA GLU A 357 22.92 15.75 26.00
C GLU A 357 23.59 14.71 26.90
N PRO A 358 24.75 14.17 26.49
CA PRO A 358 25.56 13.31 27.34
C PRO A 358 26.01 14.02 28.63
N PRO A 359 26.21 13.27 29.72
CA PRO A 359 26.67 13.86 30.98
C PRO A 359 28.10 14.37 30.84
N LYS A 360 28.42 15.42 31.62
CA LYS A 360 29.79 15.99 31.74
C LYS A 360 30.37 15.56 33.07
N ILE A 361 31.31 14.62 33.04
CA ILE A 361 31.98 14.09 34.22
C ILE A 361 33.49 14.23 34.00
N ASP A 362 34.18 14.86 34.93
CA ASP A 362 35.63 15.03 34.86
C ASP A 362 36.33 13.66 34.76
N GLY A 363 37.27 13.56 33.82
CA GLY A 363 37.98 12.31 33.53
C GLY A 363 37.22 11.29 32.67
N TYR A 364 36.08 11.67 32.13
CA TYR A 364 35.30 10.79 31.25
C TYR A 364 34.80 11.54 30.01
N ASP A 365 34.76 10.83 28.91
CA ASP A 365 34.14 11.28 27.64
C ASP A 365 32.96 10.37 27.29
N PHE A 366 31.84 10.96 26.86
CA PHE A 366 30.59 10.27 26.58
C PHE A 366 30.10 10.57 25.19
N PHE A 367 29.44 9.57 24.56
CA PHE A 367 28.70 9.70 23.33
C PHE A 367 27.44 8.85 23.40
N ASP A 368 26.34 9.36 22.89
CA ASP A 368 25.12 8.60 22.68
C ASP A 368 24.54 8.81 21.29
N PHE A 369 23.76 7.82 20.86
CA PHE A 369 23.03 7.86 19.62
C PHE A 369 21.73 7.07 19.78
N TYR A 370 20.64 7.67 19.31
CA TYR A 370 19.32 7.03 19.26
C TYR A 370 18.64 7.32 17.94
N ARG A 371 18.15 6.28 17.28
CA ARG A 371 17.35 6.36 16.06
C ARG A 371 16.28 5.27 16.07
N PRO A 372 14.99 5.63 16.16
CA PRO A 372 13.92 4.65 16.06
C PRO A 372 13.76 4.14 14.64
N ALA A 373 13.33 2.88 14.48
CA ALA A 373 13.05 2.26 13.18
C ALA A 373 11.83 2.89 12.48
N LYS A 374 10.87 3.34 13.27
CA LYS A 374 9.67 4.04 12.80
C LYS A 374 9.63 5.45 13.42
N TYR A 375 8.44 6.02 13.52
CA TYR A 375 8.26 7.32 14.16
C TYR A 375 8.58 7.28 15.65
N VAL A 376 8.25 6.20 16.35
CA VAL A 376 8.47 5.97 17.78
C VAL A 376 9.07 4.58 17.99
N GLY A 377 9.91 4.44 19.03
CA GLY A 377 10.67 3.23 19.32
C GLY A 377 10.35 2.59 20.67
N GLY A 378 10.86 1.37 20.89
CA GLY A 378 10.86 0.64 22.16
C GLY A 378 12.09 0.91 23.02
N ASP A 379 13.20 1.31 22.40
CA ASP A 379 14.45 1.56 23.10
C ASP A 379 14.38 2.76 24.04
N TYR A 380 15.01 2.61 25.18
CA TYR A 380 15.19 3.66 26.20
C TYR A 380 16.62 3.67 26.68
N PHE A 381 17.23 4.85 26.77
CA PHE A 381 18.50 5.03 27.49
C PHE A 381 18.44 6.26 28.36
N ASP A 382 19.20 6.26 29.45
CA ASP A 382 19.24 7.39 30.39
C ASP A 382 20.54 7.46 31.16
N TYR A 383 20.80 8.67 31.70
CA TYR A 383 21.88 8.97 32.63
C TYR A 383 21.27 9.52 33.92
N ILE A 384 21.34 8.77 34.99
CA ILE A 384 20.70 9.12 36.25
C ILE A 384 21.77 9.41 37.29
N SER A 385 21.84 10.65 37.74
CA SER A 385 22.73 11.05 38.83
C SER A 385 22.27 10.41 40.13
N LEU A 386 23.17 9.67 40.76
CA LEU A 386 22.96 9.00 42.04
C LEU A 386 23.66 9.74 43.17
N PRO A 387 23.28 9.45 44.45
CA PRO A 387 24.05 9.94 45.60
C PRO A 387 25.54 9.61 45.52
N ASP A 388 26.36 10.35 46.26
CA ASP A 388 27.82 10.18 46.34
C ASP A 388 28.57 10.38 45.00
N GLY A 389 27.94 11.10 44.05
CA GLY A 389 28.55 11.42 42.76
C GLY A 389 28.64 10.24 41.80
N LYS A 390 27.84 9.19 42.02
CA LYS A 390 27.72 8.06 41.12
C LYS A 390 26.77 8.39 39.95
N LEU A 391 26.94 7.69 38.84
CA LEU A 391 26.09 7.80 37.66
C LEU A 391 25.54 6.43 37.27
N ALA A 392 24.21 6.28 37.18
CA ALA A 392 23.64 5.13 36.51
C ALA A 392 23.47 5.44 35.02
N ILE A 393 23.98 4.54 34.17
CA ILE A 393 23.84 4.51 32.73
C ILE A 393 22.94 3.34 32.43
N VAL A 394 21.82 3.61 31.79
CA VAL A 394 20.76 2.61 31.58
C VAL A 394 20.47 2.49 30.10
N LEU A 395 20.35 1.26 29.60
CA LEU A 395 19.90 0.96 28.24
C LEU A 395 18.91 -0.20 28.30
N GLY A 396 17.69 0.00 27.80
CA GLY A 396 16.67 -1.02 27.77
C GLY A 396 15.95 -1.04 26.42
N ASP A 397 15.46 -2.20 26.04
CA ASP A 397 14.65 -2.41 24.85
C ASP A 397 13.37 -3.17 25.21
N VAL A 398 12.23 -2.62 24.79
CA VAL A 398 10.90 -3.15 25.01
C VAL A 398 10.52 -4.09 23.87
N ALA A 399 10.28 -5.36 24.16
CA ALA A 399 9.87 -6.35 23.16
C ALA A 399 8.66 -5.90 22.34
N GLY A 400 8.85 -5.85 21.02
CA GLY A 400 7.85 -5.39 20.04
C GLY A 400 8.17 -4.03 19.46
N LYS A 401 7.35 -3.56 18.50
CA LYS A 401 7.62 -2.35 17.71
C LYS A 401 6.39 -1.43 17.65
N GLY A 402 6.65 -0.14 17.40
CA GLY A 402 5.62 0.86 17.17
C GLY A 402 4.98 1.41 18.44
N ILE A 403 3.74 1.90 18.34
CA ILE A 403 3.07 2.71 19.37
C ILE A 403 3.01 1.98 20.72
N SER A 404 2.68 0.71 20.73
CA SER A 404 2.50 -0.05 21.98
C SER A 404 3.82 -0.28 22.72
N ALA A 405 4.94 -0.50 22.02
CA ALA A 405 6.27 -0.57 22.62
C ALA A 405 6.68 0.81 23.16
N SER A 406 6.41 1.88 22.41
CA SER A 406 6.75 3.25 22.82
C SER A 406 5.99 3.73 24.07
N LEU A 407 4.73 3.32 24.24
CA LEU A 407 3.96 3.62 25.45
C LEU A 407 4.50 2.87 26.67
N LEU A 408 4.90 1.60 26.48
CA LEU A 408 5.51 0.82 27.54
C LEU A 408 6.89 1.38 27.90
N MET A 409 7.67 1.84 26.92
CA MET A 409 8.94 2.55 27.12
C MET A 409 8.75 3.82 27.96
N ALA A 410 7.72 4.62 27.68
CA ALA A 410 7.41 5.82 28.45
C ALA A 410 7.10 5.49 29.92
N LYS A 411 6.31 4.43 30.18
CA LYS A 411 6.08 3.91 31.53
C LYS A 411 7.40 3.43 32.17
N PHE A 412 8.19 2.68 31.41
CA PHE A 412 9.48 2.16 31.85
C PHE A 412 10.44 3.27 32.26
N SER A 413 10.58 4.33 31.48
CA SER A 413 11.43 5.47 31.78
C SER A 413 11.10 6.11 33.14
N SER A 414 9.82 6.22 33.45
CA SER A 414 9.36 6.75 34.76
C SER A 414 9.74 5.82 35.90
N GLU A 415 9.52 4.50 35.75
CA GLU A 415 9.82 3.53 36.80
C GLU A 415 11.31 3.38 37.05
N VAL A 416 12.15 3.47 36.00
CA VAL A 416 13.60 3.44 36.13
C VAL A 416 14.09 4.61 37.01
N ARG A 417 13.68 5.83 36.70
CA ARG A 417 14.04 7.02 37.48
C ARG A 417 13.56 6.94 38.93
N HIS A 418 12.31 6.46 39.15
CA HIS A 418 11.79 6.26 40.52
C HIS A 418 12.49 5.13 41.25
N GLY A 419 12.92 4.07 40.56
CA GLY A 419 13.62 2.93 41.16
C GLY A 419 14.83 3.37 41.97
N PHE A 420 15.65 4.26 41.44
CA PHE A 420 16.83 4.79 42.11
C PHE A 420 16.55 5.79 43.24
N VAL A 421 15.35 6.36 43.33
CA VAL A 421 14.94 7.21 44.43
C VAL A 421 14.71 6.37 45.71
N PHE A 422 14.19 5.16 45.55
CA PHE A 422 13.81 4.28 46.65
C PHE A 422 14.88 3.25 47.02
N GLU A 423 15.66 2.80 46.03
CA GLU A 423 16.66 1.75 46.21
C GLU A 423 18.09 2.32 45.99
N LYS A 424 18.94 2.13 46.96
CA LYS A 424 20.33 2.61 46.87
C LYS A 424 21.27 1.64 46.12
N GLU A 425 20.87 0.37 46.02
CA GLU A 425 21.64 -0.69 45.39
C GLU A 425 21.05 -1.02 44.02
N GLY A 426 21.87 -1.19 43.00
CA GLY A 426 21.45 -1.47 41.64
C GLY A 426 20.66 -2.78 41.51
N SER A 427 21.06 -3.82 42.24
CA SER A 427 20.36 -5.11 42.27
C SER A 427 18.94 -4.98 42.83
N ALA A 428 18.76 -4.21 43.91
CA ALA A 428 17.47 -3.94 44.51
C ALA A 428 16.57 -3.10 43.57
N ALA A 429 17.13 -2.07 42.91
CA ALA A 429 16.43 -1.28 41.92
C ALA A 429 15.96 -2.14 40.75
N MET A 430 16.82 -3.02 40.19
CA MET A 430 16.50 -3.95 39.11
C MET A 430 15.40 -4.95 39.51
N ALA A 431 15.50 -5.54 40.72
CA ALA A 431 14.51 -6.47 41.24
C ALA A 431 13.13 -5.78 41.47
N ARG A 432 13.14 -4.52 41.91
CA ARG A 432 11.92 -3.70 42.02
C ARG A 432 11.27 -3.46 40.65
N LEU A 433 12.04 -3.03 39.66
CA LEU A 433 11.56 -2.85 38.29
C LEU A 433 10.96 -4.13 37.75
N ASN A 434 11.68 -5.25 37.91
CA ASN A 434 11.18 -6.54 37.45
C ASN A 434 9.83 -6.91 38.06
N ARG A 435 9.63 -6.72 39.37
CA ARG A 435 8.34 -6.98 40.03
C ARG A 435 7.22 -6.13 39.43
N ILE A 436 7.44 -4.82 39.22
CA ILE A 436 6.46 -3.91 38.63
C ILE A 436 6.01 -4.41 37.25
N PHE A 437 6.94 -4.85 36.43
CA PHE A 437 6.61 -5.32 35.08
C PHE A 437 6.04 -6.75 35.06
N ALA A 438 6.45 -7.64 35.94
CA ALA A 438 5.92 -8.99 36.05
C ALA A 438 4.48 -9.05 36.61
N GLU A 439 4.14 -8.16 37.55
CA GLU A 439 2.82 -8.12 38.19
C GLU A 439 1.72 -7.50 37.31
N ASN A 440 2.07 -6.60 36.39
CA ASN A 440 1.09 -5.81 35.64
C ASN A 440 0.61 -6.46 34.32
N HIS A 441 0.98 -7.69 34.02
CA HIS A 441 0.51 -8.47 32.86
C HIS A 441 0.41 -7.64 31.55
N TRP A 442 1.54 -7.19 31.01
CA TRP A 442 1.61 -6.44 29.75
C TRP A 442 1.48 -7.32 28.49
N GLY A 443 0.75 -8.42 28.57
CA GLY A 443 0.70 -9.45 27.55
C GLY A 443 2.00 -10.27 27.52
N ASP A 444 2.42 -10.66 26.33
CA ASP A 444 3.68 -11.43 26.14
C ASP A 444 4.92 -10.52 26.02
N ARG A 445 4.86 -9.29 26.60
CA ARG A 445 5.94 -8.31 26.46
C ARG A 445 6.90 -8.36 27.65
N PHE A 446 8.17 -8.28 27.34
CA PHE A 446 9.26 -8.18 28.28
C PHE A 446 10.15 -7.00 27.92
N ILE A 447 11.05 -6.63 28.81
CA ILE A 447 12.02 -5.56 28.60
C ILE A 447 13.41 -6.11 28.86
N THR A 448 14.30 -6.02 27.88
CA THR A 448 15.72 -6.24 28.15
C THR A 448 16.31 -4.97 28.78
N LEU A 449 17.15 -5.13 29.79
CA LEU A 449 17.73 -3.98 30.48
C LEU A 449 19.19 -4.23 30.85
N LEU A 450 20.04 -3.30 30.49
CA LEU A 450 21.40 -3.20 30.94
C LEU A 450 21.56 -1.94 31.81
N MET A 451 22.07 -2.11 33.01
CA MET A 451 22.29 -1.04 33.96
C MET A 451 23.75 -1.04 34.40
N LEU A 452 24.45 0.09 34.21
CA LEU A 452 25.83 0.30 34.64
C LEU A 452 25.84 1.42 35.70
N ILE A 453 26.42 1.16 36.84
CA ILE A 453 26.62 2.17 37.88
C ILE A 453 28.10 2.53 37.92
N LEU A 454 28.42 3.73 37.43
CA LEU A 454 29.75 4.28 37.40
C LEU A 454 30.04 5.03 38.72
N GLU A 455 31.14 4.70 39.37
CA GLU A 455 31.77 5.46 40.47
C GLU A 455 32.99 6.20 39.91
N PRO A 456 32.84 7.46 39.46
CA PRO A 456 33.89 8.11 38.65
C PRO A 456 35.23 8.24 39.35
N LYS A 457 35.23 8.60 40.62
CA LYS A 457 36.48 8.78 41.42
C LYS A 457 37.26 7.49 41.58
N ALA A 458 36.56 6.36 41.71
CA ALA A 458 37.20 5.05 41.91
C ALA A 458 37.51 4.35 40.58
N GLY A 459 36.88 4.78 39.48
CA GLY A 459 36.92 4.08 38.19
C GLY A 459 36.19 2.74 38.22
N ILE A 460 35.23 2.57 39.13
CA ILE A 460 34.50 1.31 39.29
C ILE A 460 33.21 1.40 38.49
N VAL A 461 32.91 0.35 37.72
CA VAL A 461 31.64 0.15 36.98
C VAL A 461 31.01 -1.13 37.49
N ARG A 462 29.81 -1.00 38.06
CA ARG A 462 28.95 -2.15 38.45
C ARG A 462 27.95 -2.40 37.37
N ILE A 463 27.86 -3.64 36.88
CA ILE A 463 27.07 -4.03 35.71
C ILE A 463 26.03 -5.05 36.14
N LEU A 464 24.76 -4.76 35.81
CA LEU A 464 23.61 -5.65 35.98
C LEU A 464 22.93 -5.80 34.65
N ASN A 465 22.62 -7.04 34.27
CA ASN A 465 22.07 -7.39 32.96
C ASN A 465 20.81 -8.26 33.07
N ALA A 466 19.70 -7.75 32.54
CA ALA A 466 18.42 -8.41 32.42
C ALA A 466 18.15 -8.78 30.96
N GLY A 467 18.89 -9.74 30.42
CA GLY A 467 18.69 -10.27 29.06
C GLY A 467 19.08 -9.35 27.92
N HIS A 468 19.84 -8.30 28.17
CA HIS A 468 20.29 -7.34 27.15
C HIS A 468 21.65 -7.76 26.56
N PRO A 469 22.02 -7.32 25.32
CA PRO A 469 23.35 -7.55 24.79
C PRO A 469 24.46 -7.13 25.76
N TYR A 470 25.55 -7.90 25.79
CA TYR A 470 26.66 -7.63 26.71
C TYR A 470 27.42 -6.36 26.37
N PRO A 471 27.89 -5.59 27.37
CA PRO A 471 28.81 -4.48 27.15
C PRO A 471 30.09 -4.94 26.46
N ILE A 472 30.60 -4.12 25.55
CA ILE A 472 31.87 -4.36 24.87
C ILE A 472 32.92 -3.40 25.44
N LEU A 473 34.01 -3.96 25.93
CA LEU A 473 35.17 -3.24 26.41
C LEU A 473 36.21 -3.12 25.29
N SER A 474 36.68 -1.93 25.02
CA SER A 474 37.81 -1.63 24.12
C SER A 474 38.97 -1.09 24.91
N LYS A 475 40.14 -1.72 24.80
CA LYS A 475 41.38 -1.35 25.48
C LYS A 475 42.29 -0.54 24.55
N PRO A 476 43.20 0.28 25.11
CA PRO A 476 44.15 1.06 24.31
C PRO A 476 45.05 0.22 23.40
N ASP A 477 45.35 -1.04 23.79
CA ASP A 477 46.14 -1.99 23.01
C ASP A 477 45.42 -2.60 21.81
N GLY A 478 44.14 -2.22 21.57
CA GLY A 478 43.30 -2.73 20.51
C GLY A 478 42.59 -4.02 20.87
N CYS A 479 42.69 -4.53 22.09
CA CYS A 479 41.88 -5.64 22.56
C CYS A 479 40.41 -5.21 22.70
N VAL A 480 39.48 -6.01 22.13
CA VAL A 480 38.06 -5.78 22.23
C VAL A 480 37.39 -7.06 22.71
N GLU A 481 36.69 -6.99 23.83
CA GLU A 481 36.08 -8.14 24.48
C GLU A 481 34.72 -7.81 25.11
N ARG A 482 33.85 -8.83 25.24
CA ARG A 482 32.63 -8.71 26.07
C ARG A 482 32.99 -8.77 27.55
N ILE A 483 32.36 -7.93 28.34
CA ILE A 483 32.47 -8.01 29.79
C ILE A 483 31.16 -8.39 30.45
N ALA A 484 31.21 -8.82 31.72
CA ALA A 484 30.08 -9.33 32.51
C ALA A 484 29.42 -10.59 31.92
N VAL A 485 30.15 -11.38 31.09
CA VAL A 485 29.64 -12.63 30.53
C VAL A 485 29.33 -13.63 31.66
N GLY A 486 28.12 -14.21 31.62
CA GLY A 486 27.64 -15.12 32.67
C GLY A 486 26.98 -14.41 33.89
N PHE A 487 26.97 -13.07 33.92
CA PHE A 487 26.25 -12.27 34.92
C PHE A 487 24.97 -11.67 34.38
N ASN A 488 24.27 -12.40 33.52
CA ASN A 488 22.97 -12.02 33.01
C ASN A 488 21.85 -12.80 33.67
N SER A 489 20.64 -12.25 33.65
CA SER A 489 19.43 -12.87 34.14
C SER A 489 18.30 -12.73 33.10
N PHE A 490 17.10 -13.19 33.43
CA PHE A 490 15.93 -13.05 32.57
C PHE A 490 15.58 -11.59 32.33
N PRO A 491 15.08 -11.25 31.14
CA PRO A 491 14.46 -9.94 30.89
C PRO A 491 13.40 -9.60 31.94
N LEU A 492 13.19 -8.29 32.16
CA LEU A 492 12.17 -7.82 33.10
C LEU A 492 10.77 -8.23 32.61
N GLY A 493 9.93 -8.65 33.53
CA GLY A 493 8.55 -9.05 33.25
C GLY A 493 8.36 -10.54 32.96
N ILE A 494 9.42 -11.31 32.73
CA ILE A 494 9.31 -12.76 32.47
C ILE A 494 8.97 -13.54 33.75
N THR A 495 9.69 -13.26 34.83
CA THR A 495 9.46 -13.93 36.13
C THR A 495 9.73 -12.99 37.30
N ALA A 496 8.76 -12.85 38.21
CA ALA A 496 8.89 -11.94 39.35
C ALA A 496 10.03 -12.29 40.32
N LYS A 497 10.52 -13.54 40.25
CA LYS A 497 11.58 -14.06 41.15
C LYS A 497 12.98 -14.01 40.55
N ALA A 498 13.16 -13.35 39.41
CA ALA A 498 14.51 -13.22 38.83
C ALA A 498 15.45 -12.43 39.76
N GLU A 499 16.65 -12.96 39.92
CA GLU A 499 17.76 -12.32 40.64
C GLU A 499 18.72 -11.73 39.60
N TYR A 500 19.30 -10.59 39.92
CA TYR A 500 20.20 -9.85 39.02
C TYR A 500 21.57 -9.75 39.66
N PRO A 501 22.49 -10.67 39.35
CA PRO A 501 23.86 -10.64 39.90
C PRO A 501 24.60 -9.42 39.37
N GLU A 502 25.40 -8.84 40.23
CA GLU A 502 26.21 -7.68 39.91
C GLU A 502 27.64 -8.12 39.53
N PHE A 503 28.12 -7.65 38.37
CA PHE A 503 29.50 -7.77 37.97
C PHE A 503 30.24 -6.46 38.24
N VAL A 504 31.38 -6.51 38.91
CA VAL A 504 32.17 -5.32 39.25
C VAL A 504 33.45 -5.26 38.41
N TYR A 505 33.61 -4.19 37.66
CA TYR A 505 34.77 -3.94 36.82
C TYR A 505 35.47 -2.64 37.21
N ARG A 506 36.79 -2.65 37.23
CA ARG A 506 37.58 -1.45 37.42
C ARG A 506 38.09 -0.95 36.07
N LEU A 507 37.44 0.06 35.55
CA LEU A 507 37.75 0.67 34.26
C LEU A 507 39.11 1.40 34.38
N GLN A 508 40.06 1.03 33.54
CA GLN A 508 41.38 1.66 33.51
C GLN A 508 41.36 2.92 32.64
N GLU A 509 42.37 3.78 32.81
CA GLU A 509 42.54 4.94 31.95
C GLU A 509 42.76 4.53 30.50
N GLY A 510 42.12 5.23 29.56
CA GLY A 510 42.11 4.90 28.14
C GLY A 510 41.12 3.82 27.72
N GLU A 511 40.56 3.04 28.65
CA GLU A 511 39.56 2.03 28.34
C GLU A 511 38.19 2.65 28.03
N THR A 512 37.46 2.00 27.09
CA THR A 512 36.14 2.45 26.61
C THR A 512 35.13 1.33 26.76
N ILE A 513 33.96 1.63 27.32
CA ILE A 513 32.81 0.71 27.32
C ILE A 513 31.78 1.21 26.31
N SER A 514 31.33 0.28 25.44
CA SER A 514 30.24 0.48 24.48
C SER A 514 29.07 -0.43 24.83
N ILE A 515 27.88 0.13 24.96
CA ILE A 515 26.61 -0.58 25.15
C ILE A 515 25.64 -0.22 24.03
N MET A 516 24.87 -1.18 23.55
CA MET A 516 24.01 -0.98 22.39
C MET A 516 22.81 -1.92 22.38
N SER A 517 21.72 -1.50 21.75
CA SER A 517 20.58 -2.39 21.46
C SER A 517 20.89 -3.35 20.30
N ASP A 518 20.12 -4.41 20.20
CA ASP A 518 20.27 -5.44 19.17
C ASP A 518 20.03 -4.93 17.74
N GLY A 519 19.24 -3.85 17.55
CA GLY A 519 19.05 -3.23 16.24
C GLY A 519 20.35 -2.70 15.60
N ILE A 520 21.46 -2.63 16.36
CA ILE A 520 22.78 -2.34 15.80
C ILE A 520 23.40 -3.60 15.19
N SER A 521 23.42 -4.72 15.93
CA SER A 521 23.95 -5.99 15.45
C SER A 521 23.10 -6.62 14.33
N ASP A 522 21.78 -6.43 14.41
CA ASP A 522 20.79 -7.04 13.53
C ASP A 522 20.49 -6.21 12.27
N ALA A 523 21.15 -5.05 12.11
CA ALA A 523 21.08 -4.28 10.88
C ALA A 523 21.48 -5.15 9.67
N THR A 524 20.59 -5.24 8.67
CA THR A 524 20.76 -6.13 7.50
C THR A 524 21.11 -5.36 6.24
N ASN A 525 21.87 -6.01 5.34
CA ASN A 525 22.16 -5.52 4.00
C ASN A 525 21.22 -6.14 2.94
N GLU A 526 21.43 -5.83 1.65
CA GLU A 526 20.64 -6.37 0.54
C GLU A 526 20.68 -7.90 0.40
N ARG A 527 21.63 -8.57 1.04
CA ARG A 527 21.81 -10.03 1.02
C ARG A 527 21.24 -10.71 2.25
N ASP A 528 20.48 -9.96 3.08
CA ASP A 528 19.97 -10.41 4.39
C ASP A 528 21.07 -10.85 5.37
N GLU A 529 22.32 -10.36 5.17
CA GLU A 529 23.39 -10.57 6.13
C GLU A 529 23.27 -9.53 7.25
N GLN A 530 23.41 -9.96 8.51
CA GLN A 530 23.45 -9.05 9.66
C GLN A 530 24.81 -8.35 9.78
N PHE A 531 24.83 -7.13 10.29
CA PHE A 531 26.06 -6.41 10.60
C PHE A 531 26.90 -7.22 11.59
N SER A 532 26.26 -7.79 12.55
CA SER A 532 26.80 -8.72 13.54
C SER A 532 27.84 -8.11 14.49
N GLU A 533 28.01 -8.77 15.62
CA GLU A 533 28.99 -8.35 16.62
C GLU A 533 30.44 -8.42 16.12
N LEU A 534 30.75 -9.32 15.18
CA LEU A 534 32.09 -9.39 14.60
C LEU A 534 32.51 -8.07 13.95
N ARG A 535 31.64 -7.48 13.12
CA ARG A 535 31.90 -6.19 12.47
C ARG A 535 31.90 -5.03 13.46
N ILE A 536 31.11 -5.13 14.53
CA ILE A 536 31.16 -4.18 15.64
C ILE A 536 32.56 -4.22 16.29
N CYS A 537 33.03 -5.40 16.70
CA CYS A 537 34.34 -5.56 17.31
C CYS A 537 35.50 -5.16 16.39
N GLU A 538 35.42 -5.43 15.08
CA GLU A 538 36.40 -4.95 14.10
C GLU A 538 36.42 -3.42 14.02
N THR A 539 35.26 -2.78 14.00
CA THR A 539 35.15 -1.32 13.94
C THR A 539 35.72 -0.68 15.20
N LEU A 540 35.39 -1.24 16.37
CA LEU A 540 35.91 -0.77 17.66
C LEU A 540 37.41 -0.94 17.74
N ARG A 541 37.98 -2.08 17.30
CA ARG A 541 39.41 -2.34 17.27
C ARG A 541 40.16 -1.32 16.40
N ASN A 542 39.60 -1.02 15.22
CA ASN A 542 40.18 -0.05 14.29
C ASN A 542 40.03 1.41 14.76
N SER A 543 39.32 1.63 15.87
CA SER A 543 39.11 2.94 16.51
C SER A 543 39.80 3.05 17.87
N SER A 544 40.71 2.13 18.19
CA SER A 544 41.46 2.15 19.46
C SER A 544 42.19 3.49 19.62
N GLY A 545 42.13 4.04 20.83
CA GLY A 545 42.72 5.32 21.15
C GLY A 545 41.88 6.57 20.79
N GLU A 546 40.82 6.43 19.98
CA GLU A 546 39.93 7.58 19.68
C GLU A 546 39.09 7.99 20.90
N ASP A 547 38.57 9.23 20.87
CA ASP A 547 37.57 9.70 21.83
C ASP A 547 36.21 8.99 21.60
N ALA A 548 35.34 9.01 22.62
CA ALA A 548 34.05 8.32 22.57
C ALA A 548 33.17 8.83 21.40
N THR A 549 33.25 10.12 21.11
CA THR A 549 32.49 10.76 20.03
C THR A 549 32.93 10.27 18.64
N LYS A 550 34.25 10.20 18.40
CA LYS A 550 34.77 9.71 17.11
C LYS A 550 34.48 8.24 16.92
N LEU A 551 34.69 7.42 17.94
CA LEU A 551 34.42 5.99 17.94
C LEU A 551 32.96 5.73 17.68
N GLY A 552 32.03 6.38 18.38
CA GLY A 552 30.58 6.20 18.20
C GLY A 552 30.13 6.62 16.79
N ARG A 553 30.57 7.76 16.28
CA ARG A 553 30.27 8.22 14.91
C ARG A 553 30.79 7.26 13.85
N ARG A 554 31.99 6.69 14.04
CA ARG A 554 32.58 5.71 13.11
C ARG A 554 31.75 4.44 13.07
N LEU A 555 31.31 3.94 14.23
CA LEU A 555 30.45 2.75 14.30
C LEU A 555 29.12 2.99 13.58
N ILE A 556 28.45 4.12 13.84
CA ILE A 556 27.19 4.46 13.16
C ILE A 556 27.39 4.64 11.65
N ALA A 557 28.50 5.22 11.21
CA ALA A 557 28.82 5.33 9.78
C ALA A 557 29.04 3.95 9.11
N ALA A 558 29.73 3.04 9.82
CA ALA A 558 29.96 1.67 9.34
C ALA A 558 28.63 0.91 9.18
N ILE A 559 27.72 0.99 10.15
CA ILE A 559 26.39 0.38 10.09
C ILE A 559 25.60 0.93 8.91
N ARG A 560 25.53 2.26 8.75
CA ARG A 560 24.82 2.88 7.62
C ARG A 560 25.35 2.41 6.28
N LYS A 561 26.66 2.43 6.10
CA LYS A 561 27.30 2.00 4.86
C LYS A 561 27.03 0.52 4.55
N PHE A 562 26.93 -0.32 5.57
CA PHE A 562 26.67 -1.74 5.42
C PHE A 562 25.20 -2.00 5.06
N ALA A 563 24.27 -1.29 5.72
CA ALA A 563 22.84 -1.52 5.55
C ALA A 563 22.23 -0.86 4.31
N GLU A 564 22.81 0.23 3.78
CA GLU A 564 22.29 0.90 2.57
C GLU A 564 22.23 -0.06 1.37
N PRO A 565 21.12 -0.07 0.59
CA PRO A 565 19.93 0.81 0.67
C PRO A 565 18.78 0.29 1.55
N GLN A 566 18.99 -0.76 2.35
CA GLN A 566 17.94 -1.36 3.15
C GLN A 566 17.40 -0.40 4.22
N PRO A 567 16.07 -0.36 4.44
CA PRO A 567 15.50 0.42 5.52
C PRO A 567 15.86 -0.18 6.88
N GLN A 568 15.98 0.67 7.89
CA GLN A 568 16.19 0.25 9.27
C GLN A 568 15.00 -0.59 9.76
N THR A 569 15.28 -1.77 10.28
CA THR A 569 14.27 -2.75 10.72
C THR A 569 13.98 -2.69 12.21
N ASP A 570 14.94 -2.23 13.04
CA ASP A 570 14.80 -2.11 14.48
C ASP A 570 15.40 -0.81 15.02
N ASP A 571 15.04 -0.46 16.25
CA ASP A 571 15.56 0.73 16.92
C ASP A 571 17.07 0.60 17.15
N GLN A 572 17.82 1.66 16.95
CA GLN A 572 19.28 1.68 17.10
C GLN A 572 19.65 2.64 18.19
N THR A 573 20.18 2.09 19.28
CA THR A 573 20.68 2.85 20.42
C THR A 573 22.12 2.46 20.72
N LEU A 574 22.98 3.45 20.91
CA LEU A 574 24.38 3.27 21.25
C LEU A 574 24.76 4.26 22.34
N VAL A 575 25.40 3.79 23.40
CA VAL A 575 26.05 4.63 24.41
C VAL A 575 27.50 4.19 24.54
N VAL A 576 28.39 5.13 24.46
CA VAL A 576 29.84 4.91 24.59
C VAL A 576 30.37 5.84 25.67
N PHE A 577 31.19 5.32 26.56
CA PHE A 577 31.94 6.16 27.50
C PHE A 577 33.36 5.65 27.69
N LYS A 578 34.29 6.60 27.77
CA LYS A 578 35.74 6.38 27.89
C LYS A 578 36.27 7.03 29.16
N ARG A 579 37.10 6.32 29.91
CA ARG A 579 37.89 6.94 30.96
C ARG A 579 39.10 7.58 30.32
N LEU A 580 39.25 8.91 30.51
CA LEU A 580 40.36 9.68 29.97
C LEU A 580 41.63 9.41 30.76
N GLU A 581 42.76 9.50 30.08
CA GLU A 581 44.06 9.53 30.74
C GLU A 581 44.21 10.87 31.50
N ASN A 582 44.63 10.85 32.76
CA ASN A 582 44.94 12.07 33.47
C ASN A 582 46.13 12.74 32.75
N SER A 583 45.88 13.85 32.07
CA SER A 583 46.95 14.76 31.74
C SER A 583 47.49 15.28 33.07
N GLU A 584 48.66 14.80 33.52
CA GLU A 584 49.40 15.42 34.59
C GLU A 584 49.45 16.93 34.32
N CYS A 585 48.89 17.74 35.22
CA CYS A 585 49.21 19.17 35.23
C CYS A 585 50.74 19.26 35.31
N PRO A 586 51.39 19.92 34.37
CA PRO A 586 52.81 20.22 34.58
C PRO A 586 52.92 21.00 35.89
N ASP A 587 53.71 20.44 36.81
CA ASP A 587 54.04 21.07 38.07
C ASP A 587 54.27 22.56 37.84
N GLY A 588 53.55 23.40 38.62
CA GLY A 588 53.72 24.83 38.59
C GLY A 588 55.15 25.16 38.93
N PRO A 589 55.70 26.24 38.37
CA PRO A 589 57.09 26.63 38.63
C PRO A 589 57.28 26.85 40.11
N ASP A 590 58.34 26.21 40.67
CA ASP A 590 58.90 26.44 41.98
C ASP A 590 58.93 27.95 42.31
N SER A 591 58.34 28.34 43.44
CA SER A 591 58.47 29.65 43.99
C SER A 591 59.92 29.79 44.44
N PRO A 592 60.67 30.77 43.96
CA PRO A 592 61.96 31.06 44.55
C PRO A 592 61.77 31.71 45.92
N GLU A 593 62.70 31.41 46.86
CA GLU A 593 62.91 31.92 48.22
C GLU A 593 62.78 33.43 48.40
#